data_087833e86da917650818f2b36667a510
#
_entry.id   087833e86da917650818f2b36667a510
#
_cell.length_a   1.000
_cell.length_b   1.000
_cell.length_c   1.000
_cell.angle_alpha   90.00
_cell.angle_beta   90.00
_cell.angle_gamma   90.00
#
_symmetry.space_group_name_H-M   'P 1'
#
loop_
_entity.id
_entity.type
_entity.pdbx_description
1 polymer ?
#
loop_
_entity_poly.entity_id
_entity_poly.type
_entity_poly.pdbx_seq_one_letter_code
_entity_poly.pdbx_strand_id
1 'polypeptide(L)'
;MSMLELDKDTFEAEVLNAEGKVFVDFYGDGCVPCKALMPFVHECAEKYAANMKFCALNTTKARRLAIKQGIMGLPVLAICEGGKQIASCVKDDATQENIENMIKANI
;
A
#
# COMPACT_ATOMS: atom_id res chain seq x y z
N MET A 1 -7.05 -10.81 -10.48
CA MET A 1 -6.27 -10.61 -9.26
C MET A 1 -6.73 -9.36 -8.56
N SER A 2 -6.78 -9.40 -7.25
CA SER A 2 -7.31 -8.29 -6.47
C SER A 2 -6.32 -7.18 -6.19
N MET A 3 -5.06 -7.39 -6.55
CA MET A 3 -4.00 -6.42 -6.29
C MET A 3 -3.41 -5.90 -7.59
N LEU A 4 -3.40 -4.55 -7.73
CA LEU A 4 -2.92 -3.89 -8.94
C LEU A 4 -1.47 -3.45 -8.73
N GLU A 5 -0.57 -3.94 -9.58
CA GLU A 5 0.83 -3.51 -9.55
C GLU A 5 0.95 -2.18 -10.29
N LEU A 6 1.43 -1.15 -9.57
CA LEU A 6 1.60 0.19 -10.12
C LEU A 6 3.06 0.45 -10.51
N ASP A 7 3.25 1.51 -11.26
CA ASP A 7 4.58 2.06 -11.51
C ASP A 7 4.52 3.59 -11.37
N LYS A 8 5.64 4.26 -11.63
CA LYS A 8 5.70 5.72 -11.48
C LYS A 8 4.75 6.46 -12.42
N ASP A 9 4.34 5.82 -13.51
CA ASP A 9 3.48 6.47 -14.52
C ASP A 9 1.99 6.25 -14.24
N THR A 10 1.63 5.21 -13.47
CA THR A 10 0.23 4.87 -13.19
C THR A 10 -0.24 5.29 -11.81
N PHE A 11 0.68 5.60 -10.90
CA PHE A 11 0.34 5.92 -9.50
C PHE A 11 -0.61 7.10 -9.39
N GLU A 12 -0.38 8.17 -10.14
CA GLU A 12 -1.24 9.36 -10.07
C GLU A 12 -2.70 9.01 -10.40
N ALA A 13 -2.91 8.34 -11.52
CA ALA A 13 -4.27 8.00 -11.94
C ALA A 13 -4.95 7.00 -11.00
N GLU A 14 -4.19 6.01 -10.52
CA GLU A 14 -4.77 4.90 -9.77
C GLU A 14 -4.91 5.18 -8.28
N VAL A 15 -4.11 6.09 -7.73
CA VAL A 15 -4.11 6.40 -6.30
C VAL A 15 -4.50 7.85 -6.03
N LEU A 16 -3.76 8.80 -6.60
CA LEU A 16 -3.97 10.23 -6.27
C LEU A 16 -5.32 10.75 -6.79
N ASN A 17 -5.73 10.30 -7.95
CA ASN A 17 -6.99 10.72 -8.57
C ASN A 17 -8.12 9.70 -8.42
N ALA A 18 -7.90 8.65 -7.64
CA ALA A 18 -8.91 7.62 -7.46
C ALA A 18 -10.06 8.12 -6.60
N GLU A 19 -11.25 7.62 -6.87
CA GLU A 19 -12.40 7.80 -6.01
C GLU A 19 -12.38 6.72 -4.94
N GLY A 20 -12.74 7.09 -3.70
CA GLY A 20 -12.78 6.16 -2.60
C GLY A 20 -11.40 5.87 -2.03
N LYS A 21 -11.34 4.85 -1.20
CA LYS A 21 -10.12 4.48 -0.50
C LYS A 21 -9.29 3.51 -1.30
N VAL A 22 -7.96 3.70 -1.24
CA VAL A 22 -6.99 2.84 -1.93
C VAL A 22 -5.94 2.40 -0.93
N PHE A 23 -5.75 1.10 -0.81
CA PHE A 23 -4.68 0.52 -0.02
C PHE A 23 -3.44 0.41 -0.92
N VAL A 24 -2.30 0.89 -0.44
CA VAL A 24 -1.04 0.81 -1.20
C VAL A 24 0.03 0.13 -0.37
N ASP A 25 0.58 -0.93 -0.93
CA ASP A 25 1.75 -1.62 -0.37
C ASP A 25 3.00 -1.06 -1.04
N PHE A 26 3.74 -0.22 -0.32
CA PHE A 26 5.02 0.30 -0.80
C PHE A 26 6.11 -0.69 -0.38
N TYR A 27 6.77 -1.28 -1.36
CA TYR A 27 7.80 -2.29 -1.12
C TYR A 27 9.05 -1.97 -1.93
N GLY A 28 10.08 -2.79 -1.82
CA GLY A 28 11.32 -2.61 -2.56
C GLY A 28 12.00 -3.94 -2.81
N ASP A 29 12.91 -3.97 -3.78
CA ASP A 29 13.57 -5.20 -4.24
C ASP A 29 14.35 -5.91 -3.13
N GLY A 30 15.02 -5.18 -2.27
CA GLY A 30 15.84 -5.76 -1.20
C GLY A 30 15.14 -5.85 0.15
N CYS A 31 13.84 -5.61 0.20
CA CYS A 31 13.11 -5.54 1.46
C CYS A 31 12.60 -6.94 1.87
N VAL A 32 13.30 -7.58 2.81
CA VAL A 32 12.93 -8.90 3.31
C VAL A 32 11.56 -8.89 4.01
N PRO A 33 11.28 -7.96 4.96
CA PRO A 33 9.97 -7.94 5.59
C PRO A 33 8.83 -7.63 4.63
N CYS A 34 9.09 -6.87 3.56
CA CYS A 34 8.08 -6.64 2.53
C CYS A 34 7.67 -7.95 1.86
N LYS A 35 8.66 -8.78 1.52
CA LYS A 35 8.40 -10.08 0.90
C LYS A 35 7.66 -11.02 1.84
N ALA A 36 8.02 -11.00 3.12
CA ALA A 36 7.37 -11.84 4.12
C ALA A 36 5.90 -11.49 4.30
N LEU A 37 5.54 -10.20 4.18
CA LEU A 37 4.16 -9.74 4.32
C LEU A 37 3.31 -9.95 3.07
N MET A 38 3.93 -10.11 1.91
CA MET A 38 3.20 -10.12 0.64
C MET A 38 2.07 -11.14 0.56
N PRO A 39 2.26 -12.41 0.99
CA PRO A 39 1.14 -13.37 0.96
C PRO A 39 -0.05 -12.90 1.80
N PHE A 40 0.20 -12.33 2.97
CA PHE A 40 -0.86 -11.82 3.83
C PHE A 40 -1.58 -10.63 3.19
N VAL A 41 -0.84 -9.72 2.58
CA VAL A 41 -1.43 -8.55 1.91
C VAL A 41 -2.30 -9.01 0.74
N HIS A 42 -1.87 -10.01 -0.02
CA HIS A 42 -2.70 -10.60 -1.09
C HIS A 42 -3.98 -11.21 -0.53
N GLU A 43 -3.92 -11.86 0.61
CA GLU A 43 -5.14 -12.38 1.27
C GLU A 43 -6.08 -11.25 1.65
N CYS A 44 -5.55 -10.16 2.19
CA CYS A 44 -6.36 -8.97 2.51
C CYS A 44 -6.98 -8.37 1.26
N ALA A 45 -6.25 -8.32 0.16
CA ALA A 45 -6.76 -7.81 -1.11
C ALA A 45 -7.95 -8.61 -1.60
N GLU A 46 -7.91 -9.93 -1.45
CA GLU A 46 -9.06 -10.79 -1.79
C GLU A 46 -10.23 -10.57 -0.82
N LYS A 47 -9.92 -10.55 0.48
CA LYS A 47 -10.93 -10.48 1.54
C LYS A 47 -11.69 -9.15 1.53
N TYR A 48 -10.99 -8.06 1.26
CA TYR A 48 -11.56 -6.71 1.35
C TYR A 48 -11.72 -6.02 -0.01
N ALA A 49 -11.71 -6.78 -1.10
CA ALA A 49 -11.81 -6.24 -2.47
C ALA A 49 -13.05 -5.37 -2.67
N ALA A 50 -14.16 -5.71 -2.01
CA ALA A 50 -15.40 -4.95 -2.13
C ALA A 50 -15.36 -3.62 -1.37
N ASN A 51 -14.39 -3.42 -0.49
CA ASN A 51 -14.33 -2.27 0.41
C ASN A 51 -13.36 -1.20 -0.06
N MET A 52 -12.27 -1.59 -0.72
CA MET A 52 -11.27 -0.65 -1.23
C MET A 52 -10.43 -1.31 -2.31
N LYS A 53 -9.78 -0.48 -3.11
CA LYS A 53 -8.85 -0.94 -4.14
C LYS A 53 -7.50 -1.23 -3.49
N PHE A 54 -6.86 -2.33 -3.88
CA PHE A 54 -5.55 -2.73 -3.36
C PHE A 54 -4.50 -2.60 -4.46
N CYS A 55 -3.44 -1.86 -4.17
CA CYS A 55 -2.35 -1.60 -5.10
C CYS A 55 -1.00 -1.86 -4.44
N ALA A 56 0.02 -2.09 -5.24
CA ALA A 56 1.39 -2.22 -4.79
C ALA A 56 2.30 -1.38 -5.67
N LEU A 57 3.32 -0.76 -5.06
CA LEU A 57 4.30 0.05 -5.76
C LEU A 57 5.71 -0.34 -5.33
N ASN A 58 6.54 -0.72 -6.31
CA ASN A 58 7.94 -1.00 -6.06
C ASN A 58 8.72 0.31 -6.00
N THR A 59 9.10 0.72 -4.80
CA THR A 59 9.80 1.99 -4.59
C THR A 59 11.21 2.00 -5.15
N THR A 60 11.82 0.83 -5.35
CA THR A 60 13.14 0.74 -5.98
C THR A 60 13.10 1.30 -7.40
N LYS A 61 11.99 1.14 -8.09
CA LYS A 61 11.79 1.62 -9.47
C LYS A 61 11.07 2.96 -9.53
N ALA A 62 10.74 3.56 -8.40
CA ALA A 62 9.96 4.81 -8.31
C ALA A 62 10.44 5.66 -7.13
N ARG A 63 11.74 5.90 -7.05
CA ARG A 63 12.36 6.54 -5.87
C ARG A 63 11.86 7.96 -5.61
N ARG A 64 11.76 8.78 -6.66
CA ARG A 64 11.28 10.16 -6.51
C ARG A 64 9.84 10.21 -6.03
N LEU A 65 9.02 9.34 -6.58
CA LEU A 65 7.63 9.22 -6.19
C LEU A 65 7.52 8.80 -4.71
N ALA A 66 8.33 7.83 -4.30
CA ALA A 66 8.34 7.39 -2.91
C ALA A 66 8.71 8.53 -1.97
N ILE A 67 9.71 9.33 -2.32
CA ILE A 67 10.11 10.49 -1.53
C ILE A 67 8.95 11.49 -1.42
N LYS A 68 8.29 11.78 -2.53
CA LYS A 68 7.14 12.69 -2.54
C LYS A 68 6.00 12.19 -1.66
N GLN A 69 5.83 10.88 -1.57
CA GLN A 69 4.81 10.26 -0.73
C GLN A 69 5.23 10.14 0.73
N GLY A 70 6.44 10.60 1.07
CA GLY A 70 6.92 10.56 2.44
C GLY A 70 7.39 9.19 2.89
N ILE A 71 7.73 8.31 1.95
CA ILE A 71 8.18 6.96 2.25
C ILE A 71 9.66 7.00 2.64
N MET A 72 9.93 6.87 3.94
CA MET A 72 11.28 6.99 4.50
C MET A 72 11.91 5.65 4.85
N GLY A 73 11.16 4.58 4.88
CA GLY A 73 11.64 3.24 5.19
C GLY A 73 10.57 2.23 4.89
N LEU A 74 10.94 0.97 4.75
CA LEU A 74 10.02 -0.09 4.33
C LEU A 74 9.92 -1.18 5.40
N PRO A 75 8.83 -1.93 5.44
CA PRO A 75 7.64 -1.80 4.59
C PRO A 75 6.76 -0.61 5.01
N VAL A 76 5.97 -0.10 4.07
CA VAL A 76 4.93 0.88 4.36
C VAL A 76 3.65 0.41 3.69
N LEU A 77 2.62 0.18 4.50
CA LEU A 77 1.28 -0.15 4.04
C LEU A 77 0.39 1.03 4.41
N ALA A 78 -0.22 1.64 3.41
CA ALA A 78 -0.98 2.88 3.63
C ALA A 78 -2.36 2.78 3.03
N ILE A 79 -3.30 3.53 3.60
CA ILE A 79 -4.62 3.74 3.00
C ILE A 79 -4.68 5.20 2.60
N CYS A 80 -5.04 5.43 1.35
CA CYS A 80 -5.16 6.77 0.77
C CYS A 80 -6.60 7.07 0.42
N GLU A 81 -6.98 8.34 0.60
CA GLU A 81 -8.30 8.82 0.19
C GLU A 81 -8.16 10.28 -0.22
N GLY A 82 -8.69 10.61 -1.40
CA GLY A 82 -8.58 11.98 -1.92
C GLY A 82 -7.14 12.40 -2.18
N GLY A 83 -6.27 11.44 -2.52
CA GLY A 83 -4.87 11.70 -2.81
C GLY A 83 -3.98 11.84 -1.58
N LYS A 84 -4.51 11.57 -0.39
CA LYS A 84 -3.75 11.71 0.87
C LYS A 84 -3.73 10.40 1.64
N GLN A 85 -2.61 10.13 2.30
CA GLN A 85 -2.54 9.00 3.23
C GLN A 85 -3.34 9.34 4.48
N ILE A 86 -4.36 8.54 4.77
CA ILE A 86 -5.20 8.73 5.96
C ILE A 86 -4.83 7.75 7.08
N ALA A 87 -4.10 6.70 6.76
CA ALA A 87 -3.62 5.73 7.74
C ALA A 87 -2.40 5.01 7.18
N SER A 88 -1.51 4.56 8.05
CA SER A 88 -0.35 3.78 7.60
C SER A 88 0.19 2.88 8.71
N CYS A 89 0.84 1.80 8.30
CA CYS A 89 1.67 0.95 9.15
C CYS A 89 3.07 0.98 8.56
N VAL A 90 4.07 1.35 9.36
CA VAL A 90 5.42 1.65 8.87
C VAL A 90 6.45 0.82 9.63
N LYS A 91 7.37 0.18 8.89
CA LYS A 91 8.49 -0.57 9.46
C LYS A 91 8.02 -1.62 10.47
N ASP A 92 8.47 -1.55 11.71
CA ASP A 92 8.16 -2.54 12.74
C ASP A 92 6.68 -2.58 13.13
N ASP A 93 5.94 -1.51 12.84
CA ASP A 93 4.50 -1.47 13.08
C ASP A 93 3.71 -2.18 11.98
N ALA A 94 4.36 -2.58 10.89
CA ALA A 94 3.72 -3.26 9.77
C ALA A 94 3.58 -4.75 10.06
N THR A 95 2.81 -5.09 11.06
CA THR A 95 2.48 -6.48 11.42
C THR A 95 1.16 -6.87 10.77
N GLN A 96 0.93 -8.17 10.64
CA GLN A 96 -0.33 -8.67 10.09
C GLN A 96 -1.52 -8.13 10.90
N GLU A 97 -1.43 -8.16 12.22
CA GLU A 97 -2.49 -7.65 13.08
C GLU A 97 -2.76 -6.16 12.84
N ASN A 98 -1.71 -5.34 12.84
CA ASN A 98 -1.86 -3.90 12.65
C ASN A 98 -2.41 -3.55 11.26
N ILE A 99 -1.95 -4.27 10.24
CA ILE A 99 -2.43 -4.07 8.86
C ILE A 99 -3.92 -4.38 8.77
N GLU A 100 -4.34 -5.52 9.29
CA GLU A 100 -5.75 -5.88 9.23
C GLU A 100 -6.61 -4.95 10.07
N ASN A 101 -6.15 -4.55 11.24
CA ASN A 101 -6.87 -3.58 12.07
C ASN A 101 -7.02 -2.23 11.36
N MET A 102 -5.98 -1.78 10.67
CA MET A 102 -6.04 -0.55 9.89
C MET A 102 -7.09 -0.63 8.78
N ILE A 103 -7.13 -1.76 8.07
CA ILE A 103 -8.14 -1.97 7.02
C ILE A 103 -9.54 -1.94 7.63
N LYS A 104 -9.77 -2.69 8.70
CA LYS A 104 -11.08 -2.77 9.34
C LYS A 104 -11.56 -1.41 9.86
N ALA A 105 -10.64 -0.59 10.34
CA ALA A 105 -10.98 0.73 10.85
C ALA A 105 -11.39 1.70 9.73
N ASN A 106 -11.17 1.34 8.48
CA ASN A 106 -11.39 2.21 7.33
C ASN A 106 -12.41 1.67 6.32
N ILE A 107 -13.20 0.69 6.71
CA ILE A 107 -14.27 0.15 5.86
C ILE A 107 -15.65 0.46 6.41
#